data_8e97fdef39a9981bc6242a338f168a76
#
_entry.id   8e97fdef39a9981bc6242a338f168a76
#
_cell.length_a   1.000
_cell.length_b   1.000
_cell.length_c   1.000
_cell.angle_alpha   90.00
_cell.angle_beta   90.00
_cell.angle_gamma   90.00
#
_symmetry.space_group_name_H-M   'P 1'
#
loop_
_entity.id
_entity.type
_entity.pdbx_description
1 polymer ?
#
loop_
_entity_poly.entity_id
_entity_poly.type
_entity_poly.pdbx_seq_one_letter_code
_entity_poly.pdbx_strand_id
1 'polypeptide(L)'
;LLMLLALGVVVLAVIAGWVLQQADRTAQQLAATGQSLMQSQRLAKSVSQALVGSPQAFPDVVESSGVLARNVRALNGGDAELGVESLGEPYKPELDAITPLMERAERNAAVVMGQQKILTQVGDALRTINRQSSDLLEIAETISSLKLQQNAPAAEISAAGQLVMLTQRIGKSANEFQTSEGVSPEAVFLLGKDLNSFKKIAQGLLDGSPELRLAATKDAQTREQLEALIKLYEDTRNQAGAILGNLQGLVSAREAQTAIIGDSEPLRRQMETLQNKLSAQTGVGVGQLGALVLAGLFVLLCGVGISRVQLLDSRHRQQMAEMQQRDARRQEQEAKRINDANQAAILRLMNELQQVAEGDLTQEATVTEDITGAIADSVNYTVE
;
A
#
# COMPACT_ATOMS: atom_id res chain seq x y z
N LEU A 1 45.08 -9.39 -4.97
CA LEU A 1 44.11 -9.70 -3.93
C LEU A 1 43.24 -8.48 -3.55
N LEU A 2 43.82 -7.31 -3.26
CA LEU A 2 43.06 -6.07 -2.97
C LEU A 2 42.14 -5.64 -4.12
N MET A 3 42.57 -5.71 -5.38
CA MET A 3 41.74 -5.44 -6.55
C MET A 3 40.59 -6.46 -6.69
N LEU A 4 40.84 -7.74 -6.38
CA LEU A 4 39.78 -8.78 -6.41
C LEU A 4 38.77 -8.57 -5.30
N LEU A 5 39.20 -8.14 -4.12
CA LEU A 5 38.30 -7.78 -3.02
C LEU A 5 37.44 -6.58 -3.40
N ALA A 6 38.03 -5.51 -3.93
CA ALA A 6 37.30 -4.33 -4.38
C ALA A 6 36.26 -4.67 -5.47
N LEU A 7 36.66 -5.48 -6.47
CA LEU A 7 35.75 -5.98 -7.50
C LEU A 7 34.61 -6.80 -6.91
N GLY A 8 34.91 -7.70 -5.97
CA GLY A 8 33.90 -8.53 -5.29
C GLY A 8 32.88 -7.71 -4.50
N VAL A 9 33.33 -6.65 -3.81
CA VAL A 9 32.44 -5.71 -3.08
C VAL A 9 31.56 -4.94 -4.05
N VAL A 10 32.09 -4.46 -5.18
CA VAL A 10 31.31 -3.76 -6.21
C VAL A 10 30.26 -4.69 -6.80
N VAL A 11 30.62 -5.93 -7.15
CA VAL A 11 29.67 -6.93 -7.68
C VAL A 11 28.58 -7.23 -6.65
N LEU A 12 28.94 -7.41 -5.38
CA LEU A 12 27.97 -7.62 -4.29
C LEU A 12 26.99 -6.44 -4.16
N ALA A 13 27.52 -5.20 -4.20
CA ALA A 13 26.68 -4.00 -4.12
C ALA A 13 25.73 -3.86 -5.32
N VAL A 14 26.19 -4.19 -6.53
CA VAL A 14 25.36 -4.17 -7.75
C VAL A 14 24.23 -5.23 -7.66
N ILE A 15 24.57 -6.45 -7.25
CA ILE A 15 23.56 -7.52 -7.08
C ILE A 15 22.55 -7.15 -5.99
N ALA A 16 23.02 -6.63 -4.85
CA ALA A 16 22.14 -6.21 -3.76
C ALA A 16 21.23 -5.05 -4.20
N GLY A 17 21.75 -4.06 -4.90
CA GLY A 17 20.98 -2.94 -5.46
C GLY A 17 19.91 -3.42 -6.45
N TRP A 18 20.28 -4.35 -7.33
CA TRP A 18 19.34 -4.93 -8.29
C TRP A 18 18.22 -5.73 -7.61
N VAL A 19 18.55 -6.55 -6.59
CA VAL A 19 17.56 -7.32 -5.80
C VAL A 19 16.62 -6.40 -5.04
N LEU A 20 17.13 -5.33 -4.41
CA LEU A 20 16.32 -4.33 -3.71
C LEU A 20 15.37 -3.62 -4.68
N GLN A 21 15.86 -3.18 -5.83
CA GLN A 21 15.02 -2.52 -6.83
C GLN A 21 13.93 -3.45 -7.37
N GLN A 22 14.25 -4.72 -7.61
CA GLN A 22 13.27 -5.72 -8.03
C GLN A 22 12.20 -5.95 -6.96
N ALA A 23 12.59 -6.04 -5.69
CA ALA A 23 11.67 -6.20 -4.57
C ALA A 23 10.73 -4.99 -4.41
N ASP A 24 11.25 -3.77 -4.56
CA ASP A 24 10.47 -2.54 -4.48
C ASP A 24 9.43 -2.45 -5.62
N ARG A 25 9.83 -2.75 -6.87
CA ARG A 25 8.92 -2.82 -8.01
C ARG A 25 7.76 -3.79 -7.76
N THR A 26 8.07 -4.99 -7.31
CA THR A 26 7.04 -6.01 -7.05
C THR A 26 6.13 -5.62 -5.88
N ALA A 27 6.67 -4.97 -4.85
CA ALA A 27 5.89 -4.44 -3.74
C ALA A 27 4.88 -3.38 -4.20
N GLN A 28 5.28 -2.46 -5.09
CA GLN A 28 4.39 -1.44 -5.66
C GLN A 28 3.29 -2.05 -6.54
N GLN A 29 3.63 -3.03 -7.39
CA GLN A 29 2.67 -3.77 -8.20
C GLN A 29 1.66 -4.53 -7.33
N LEU A 30 2.13 -5.17 -6.26
CA LEU A 30 1.28 -5.88 -5.29
C LEU A 30 0.36 -4.91 -4.55
N ALA A 31 0.87 -3.75 -4.13
CA ALA A 31 0.10 -2.70 -3.48
C ALA A 31 -1.00 -2.16 -4.42
N ALA A 32 -0.68 -1.86 -5.69
CA ALA A 32 -1.64 -1.42 -6.69
C ALA A 32 -2.75 -2.47 -6.93
N THR A 33 -2.38 -3.76 -6.98
CA THR A 33 -3.34 -4.87 -7.14
C THR A 33 -4.26 -4.99 -5.91
N GLY A 34 -3.70 -4.95 -4.70
CA GLY A 34 -4.46 -5.00 -3.45
C GLY A 34 -5.38 -3.80 -3.27
N GLN A 35 -4.92 -2.60 -3.63
CA GLN A 35 -5.73 -1.39 -3.62
C GLN A 35 -6.87 -1.48 -4.64
N SER A 36 -6.63 -2.01 -5.84
CA SER A 36 -7.66 -2.23 -6.86
C SER A 36 -8.75 -3.18 -6.37
N LEU A 37 -8.36 -4.26 -5.69
CA LEU A 37 -9.29 -5.20 -5.08
C LEU A 37 -10.20 -4.51 -4.06
N MET A 38 -9.63 -3.74 -3.15
CA MET A 38 -10.38 -2.98 -2.14
C MET A 38 -11.32 -1.95 -2.80
N GLN A 39 -10.84 -1.21 -3.80
CA GLN A 39 -11.63 -0.18 -4.48
C GLN A 39 -12.78 -0.77 -5.31
N SER A 40 -12.65 -1.95 -5.88
CA SER A 40 -13.74 -2.63 -6.57
C SER A 40 -14.92 -2.94 -5.63
N GLN A 41 -14.63 -3.37 -4.41
CA GLN A 41 -15.66 -3.62 -3.38
C GLN A 41 -16.27 -2.33 -2.85
N ARG A 42 -15.43 -1.30 -2.60
CA ARG A 42 -15.90 0.02 -2.18
C ARG A 42 -16.81 0.65 -3.24
N LEU A 43 -16.48 0.51 -4.52
CA LEU A 43 -17.30 1.01 -5.61
C LEU A 43 -18.70 0.39 -5.62
N ALA A 44 -18.81 -0.93 -5.51
CA ALA A 44 -20.11 -1.62 -5.46
C ALA A 44 -20.98 -1.13 -4.29
N LYS A 45 -20.38 -0.92 -3.12
CA LYS A 45 -21.05 -0.37 -1.94
C LYS A 45 -21.48 1.08 -2.15
N SER A 46 -20.58 1.93 -2.65
CA SER A 46 -20.84 3.37 -2.83
C SER A 46 -21.92 3.61 -3.88
N VAL A 47 -21.91 2.84 -4.98
CA VAL A 47 -22.95 2.91 -6.00
C VAL A 47 -24.31 2.54 -5.44
N SER A 48 -24.41 1.50 -4.59
CA SER A 48 -25.65 1.13 -3.93
C SER A 48 -26.18 2.25 -3.01
N GLN A 49 -25.30 2.95 -2.31
CA GLN A 49 -25.66 4.10 -1.48
C GLN A 49 -26.04 5.33 -2.33
N ALA A 50 -25.38 5.53 -3.47
CA ALA A 50 -25.70 6.61 -4.41
C ALA A 50 -27.12 6.45 -4.99
N LEU A 51 -27.54 5.23 -5.28
CA LEU A 51 -28.89 4.94 -5.82
C LEU A 51 -30.00 5.29 -4.86
N VAL A 52 -29.81 5.19 -3.56
CA VAL A 52 -30.79 5.62 -2.55
C VAL A 52 -30.69 7.13 -2.26
N GLY A 53 -29.91 7.87 -3.05
CA GLY A 53 -29.80 9.31 -3.00
C GLY A 53 -28.95 9.81 -1.82
N SER A 54 -27.96 9.05 -1.33
CA SER A 54 -27.02 9.51 -0.32
C SER A 54 -25.97 10.46 -0.95
N PRO A 55 -25.94 11.76 -0.62
CA PRO A 55 -25.01 12.70 -1.23
C PRO A 55 -23.54 12.36 -0.96
N GLN A 56 -23.25 11.73 0.17
CA GLN A 56 -21.90 11.36 0.59
C GLN A 56 -21.32 10.19 -0.22
N ALA A 57 -22.15 9.41 -0.90
CA ALA A 57 -21.71 8.27 -1.69
C ALA A 57 -21.07 8.67 -3.04
N PHE A 58 -21.46 9.81 -3.61
CA PHE A 58 -20.97 10.21 -4.95
C PHE A 58 -19.47 10.49 -5.01
N PRO A 59 -18.85 11.22 -4.06
CA PRO A 59 -17.38 11.32 -4.01
C PRO A 59 -16.69 9.95 -3.94
N ASP A 60 -17.24 9.02 -3.15
CA ASP A 60 -16.68 7.67 -3.03
C ASP A 60 -16.79 6.87 -4.33
N VAL A 61 -17.85 7.05 -5.12
CA VAL A 61 -17.98 6.45 -6.47
C VAL A 61 -16.89 6.96 -7.39
N VAL A 62 -16.65 8.29 -7.42
CA VAL A 62 -15.60 8.91 -8.25
C VAL A 62 -14.22 8.40 -7.83
N GLU A 63 -13.91 8.47 -6.54
CA GLU A 63 -12.62 8.04 -6.01
C GLU A 63 -12.37 6.54 -6.31
N SER A 64 -13.32 5.68 -5.95
CA SER A 64 -13.15 4.23 -6.09
C SER A 64 -13.01 3.81 -7.55
N SER A 65 -13.83 4.35 -8.46
CA SER A 65 -13.74 4.05 -9.89
C SER A 65 -12.45 4.60 -10.51
N GLY A 66 -12.05 5.82 -10.14
CA GLY A 66 -10.84 6.47 -10.65
C GLY A 66 -9.56 5.76 -10.19
N VAL A 67 -9.45 5.42 -8.91
CA VAL A 67 -8.29 4.69 -8.36
C VAL A 67 -8.21 3.28 -8.95
N LEU A 68 -9.34 2.56 -9.05
CA LEU A 68 -9.39 1.25 -9.69
C LEU A 68 -8.88 1.33 -11.15
N ALA A 69 -9.39 2.26 -11.93
CA ALA A 69 -9.02 2.43 -13.33
C ALA A 69 -7.54 2.82 -13.49
N ARG A 70 -7.04 3.75 -12.67
CA ARG A 70 -5.64 4.18 -12.70
C ARG A 70 -4.69 3.04 -12.36
N ASN A 71 -4.98 2.29 -11.31
CA ASN A 71 -4.13 1.16 -10.88
C ASN A 71 -4.08 0.05 -11.93
N VAL A 72 -5.23 -0.33 -12.52
CA VAL A 72 -5.26 -1.37 -13.57
C VAL A 72 -4.50 -0.91 -14.82
N ARG A 73 -4.65 0.35 -15.24
CA ARG A 73 -3.88 0.93 -16.35
C ARG A 73 -2.39 0.98 -16.04
N ALA A 74 -2.02 1.33 -14.80
CA ALA A 74 -0.63 1.32 -14.33
C ALA A 74 -0.01 -0.08 -14.36
N LEU A 75 -0.75 -1.11 -13.93
CA LEU A 75 -0.30 -2.51 -14.00
C LEU A 75 -0.12 -2.99 -15.44
N ASN A 76 -0.92 -2.49 -16.38
CA ASN A 76 -0.84 -2.86 -17.81
C ASN A 76 0.26 -2.09 -18.56
N GLY A 77 0.34 -0.77 -18.41
CA GLY A 77 1.21 0.10 -19.20
C GLY A 77 2.33 0.80 -18.43
N GLY A 78 2.33 0.71 -17.10
CA GLY A 78 3.19 1.48 -16.22
C GLY A 78 2.62 2.87 -15.88
N ASP A 79 2.94 3.39 -14.70
CA ASP A 79 2.66 4.77 -14.26
C ASP A 79 3.80 5.27 -13.38
N ALA A 80 4.55 6.25 -13.90
CA ALA A 80 5.72 6.79 -13.22
C ALA A 80 5.36 7.60 -11.95
N GLU A 81 4.17 8.23 -11.91
CA GLU A 81 3.72 8.98 -10.72
C GLU A 81 3.34 8.04 -9.57
N LEU A 82 2.79 6.86 -9.89
CA LEU A 82 2.51 5.80 -8.92
C LEU A 82 3.75 4.97 -8.61
N GLY A 83 4.83 5.11 -9.38
CA GLY A 83 6.01 4.27 -9.29
C GLY A 83 5.76 2.81 -9.70
N VAL A 84 4.66 2.53 -10.38
CA VAL A 84 4.27 1.18 -10.81
C VAL A 84 4.81 0.92 -12.21
N GLU A 85 5.66 -0.08 -12.37
CA GLU A 85 6.08 -0.59 -13.67
C GLU A 85 5.06 -1.60 -14.20
N SER A 86 4.92 -1.68 -15.55
CA SER A 86 4.04 -2.66 -16.19
C SER A 86 4.43 -4.10 -15.85
N LEU A 87 3.41 -4.95 -15.72
CA LEU A 87 3.61 -6.35 -15.33
C LEU A 87 4.22 -7.23 -16.45
N GLY A 88 4.12 -6.81 -17.70
CA GLY A 88 4.65 -7.55 -18.84
C GLY A 88 3.89 -8.83 -19.22
N GLU A 89 4.43 -9.54 -20.24
CA GLU A 89 3.79 -10.69 -20.89
C GLU A 89 3.34 -11.84 -19.95
N PRO A 90 4.08 -12.21 -18.87
CA PRO A 90 3.66 -13.32 -18.01
C PRO A 90 2.31 -13.12 -17.32
N TYR A 91 1.86 -11.87 -17.19
CA TYR A 91 0.62 -11.49 -16.51
C TYR A 91 -0.47 -11.00 -17.46
N LYS A 92 -0.20 -11.01 -18.76
CA LYS A 92 -1.14 -10.54 -19.77
C LYS A 92 -2.49 -11.26 -19.75
N PRO A 93 -2.57 -12.59 -19.55
CA PRO A 93 -3.86 -13.27 -19.48
C PRO A 93 -4.76 -12.76 -18.36
N GLU A 94 -4.17 -12.46 -17.18
CA GLU A 94 -4.91 -11.92 -16.04
C GLU A 94 -5.34 -10.48 -16.32
N LEU A 95 -4.45 -9.64 -16.88
CA LEU A 95 -4.75 -8.26 -17.25
C LEU A 95 -5.82 -8.17 -18.34
N ASP A 96 -5.78 -9.05 -19.35
CA ASP A 96 -6.79 -9.12 -20.41
C ASP A 96 -8.18 -9.52 -19.87
N ALA A 97 -8.24 -10.28 -18.78
CA ALA A 97 -9.48 -10.60 -18.09
C ALA A 97 -9.97 -9.46 -17.17
N ILE A 98 -9.06 -8.73 -16.53
CA ILE A 98 -9.35 -7.62 -15.59
C ILE A 98 -9.78 -6.34 -16.31
N THR A 99 -9.07 -5.96 -17.38
CA THR A 99 -9.25 -4.68 -18.08
C THR A 99 -10.68 -4.45 -18.53
N PRO A 100 -11.38 -5.38 -19.23
CA PRO A 100 -12.76 -5.15 -19.67
C PRO A 100 -13.75 -5.03 -18.50
N LEU A 101 -13.50 -5.71 -17.38
CA LEU A 101 -14.32 -5.60 -16.16
C LEU A 101 -14.15 -4.20 -15.53
N MET A 102 -12.92 -3.75 -15.42
CA MET A 102 -12.59 -2.39 -14.92
C MET A 102 -13.21 -1.32 -15.81
N GLU A 103 -13.08 -1.41 -17.14
CA GLU A 103 -13.65 -0.43 -18.07
C GLU A 103 -15.18 -0.38 -18.00
N ARG A 104 -15.85 -1.53 -17.82
CA ARG A 104 -17.30 -1.55 -17.61
C ARG A 104 -17.66 -0.90 -16.29
N ALA A 105 -16.92 -1.18 -15.21
CA ALA A 105 -17.14 -0.56 -13.92
C ALA A 105 -16.97 0.97 -13.99
N GLU A 106 -15.94 1.48 -14.67
CA GLU A 106 -15.69 2.90 -14.90
C GLU A 106 -16.82 3.57 -15.69
N ARG A 107 -17.24 2.96 -16.83
CA ARG A 107 -18.35 3.49 -17.62
C ARG A 107 -19.68 3.52 -16.85
N ASN A 108 -19.98 2.47 -16.11
CA ASN A 108 -21.20 2.40 -15.31
C ASN A 108 -21.16 3.37 -14.11
N ALA A 109 -20.00 3.56 -13.49
CA ALA A 109 -19.82 4.60 -12.47
C ALA A 109 -20.10 6.00 -13.05
N ALA A 110 -19.63 6.28 -14.26
CA ALA A 110 -19.92 7.55 -14.94
C ALA A 110 -21.42 7.73 -15.25
N VAL A 111 -22.16 6.65 -15.59
CA VAL A 111 -23.62 6.70 -15.75
C VAL A 111 -24.30 7.08 -14.43
N VAL A 112 -23.93 6.44 -13.32
CA VAL A 112 -24.47 6.77 -12.00
C VAL A 112 -24.18 8.22 -11.63
N MET A 113 -22.95 8.69 -11.86
CA MET A 113 -22.57 10.10 -11.61
C MET A 113 -23.36 11.09 -12.47
N GLY A 114 -23.63 10.74 -13.73
CA GLY A 114 -24.48 11.56 -14.62
C GLY A 114 -25.91 11.74 -14.08
N GLN A 115 -26.38 10.82 -13.21
CA GLN A 115 -27.70 10.89 -12.57
C GLN A 115 -27.66 11.45 -11.15
N GLN A 116 -26.54 11.96 -10.67
CA GLN A 116 -26.36 12.42 -9.27
C GLN A 116 -27.48 13.36 -8.80
N LYS A 117 -27.81 14.39 -9.61
CA LYS A 117 -28.85 15.36 -9.26
C LYS A 117 -30.21 14.70 -9.10
N ILE A 118 -30.56 13.80 -10.04
CA ILE A 118 -31.83 13.08 -10.03
C ILE A 118 -31.89 12.14 -8.81
N LEU A 119 -30.85 11.37 -8.59
CA LEU A 119 -30.78 10.40 -7.46
C LEU A 119 -30.88 11.13 -6.12
N THR A 120 -30.22 12.28 -5.95
CA THR A 120 -30.34 13.09 -4.73
C THR A 120 -31.74 13.63 -4.55
N GLN A 121 -32.35 14.21 -5.59
CA GLN A 121 -33.72 14.74 -5.52
C GLN A 121 -34.75 13.66 -5.22
N VAL A 122 -34.62 12.49 -5.84
CA VAL A 122 -35.50 11.34 -5.60
C VAL A 122 -35.32 10.80 -4.18
N GLY A 123 -34.09 10.72 -3.69
CA GLY A 123 -33.82 10.33 -2.31
C GLY A 123 -34.46 11.26 -1.28
N ASP A 124 -34.40 12.59 -1.51
CA ASP A 124 -35.04 13.59 -0.67
C ASP A 124 -36.56 13.47 -0.72
N ALA A 125 -37.12 13.30 -1.92
CA ALA A 125 -38.55 13.12 -2.13
C ALA A 125 -39.07 11.86 -1.39
N LEU A 126 -38.36 10.73 -1.51
CA LEU A 126 -38.71 9.48 -0.83
C LEU A 126 -38.70 9.61 0.70
N ARG A 127 -37.68 10.29 1.25
CA ARG A 127 -37.62 10.59 2.70
C ARG A 127 -38.81 11.44 3.16
N THR A 128 -39.17 12.41 2.35
CA THR A 128 -40.31 13.30 2.65
C THR A 128 -41.62 12.53 2.56
N ILE A 129 -41.86 11.76 1.49
CA ILE A 129 -43.05 10.91 1.33
C ILE A 129 -43.18 9.93 2.51
N ASN A 130 -42.07 9.28 2.88
CA ASN A 130 -42.09 8.32 4.01
C ASN A 130 -42.49 8.99 5.33
N ARG A 131 -42.01 10.21 5.59
CA ARG A 131 -42.40 10.98 6.77
C ARG A 131 -43.87 11.40 6.70
N GLN A 132 -44.30 11.98 5.58
CA GLN A 132 -45.66 12.43 5.38
C GLN A 132 -46.69 11.29 5.36
N SER A 133 -46.31 10.06 4.99
CA SER A 133 -47.19 8.92 4.97
C SER A 133 -47.74 8.56 6.35
N SER A 134 -47.00 8.82 7.42
CA SER A 134 -47.47 8.64 8.81
C SER A 134 -48.55 9.65 9.17
N ASP A 135 -48.36 10.91 8.80
CA ASP A 135 -49.31 11.98 9.06
C ASP A 135 -50.59 11.79 8.22
N LEU A 136 -50.44 11.36 6.95
CA LEU A 136 -51.56 11.00 6.08
C LEU A 136 -52.38 9.83 6.68
N LEU A 137 -51.69 8.84 7.26
CA LEU A 137 -52.32 7.67 7.87
C LEU A 137 -53.16 8.09 9.10
N GLU A 138 -52.60 8.91 10.00
CA GLU A 138 -53.26 9.41 11.19
C GLU A 138 -54.55 10.17 10.83
N ILE A 139 -54.49 11.06 9.85
CA ILE A 139 -55.68 11.83 9.39
C ILE A 139 -56.69 10.88 8.74
N ALA A 140 -56.25 9.92 7.89
CA ALA A 140 -57.13 8.99 7.23
C ALA A 140 -57.84 8.06 8.24
N GLU A 141 -57.16 7.60 9.31
CA GLU A 141 -57.75 6.80 10.40
C GLU A 141 -58.76 7.64 11.20
N THR A 142 -58.47 8.92 11.44
CA THR A 142 -59.40 9.86 12.08
C THR A 142 -60.67 10.01 11.24
N ILE A 143 -60.57 10.22 9.93
CA ILE A 143 -61.70 10.29 9.02
C ILE A 143 -62.53 8.98 9.04
N SER A 144 -61.86 7.84 8.99
CA SER A 144 -62.49 6.52 9.05
C SER A 144 -63.31 6.34 10.37
N SER A 145 -62.69 6.75 11.50
CA SER A 145 -63.34 6.70 12.81
C SER A 145 -64.56 7.64 12.88
N LEU A 146 -64.45 8.86 12.38
CA LEU A 146 -65.54 9.82 12.33
C LEU A 146 -66.71 9.31 11.48
N LYS A 147 -66.46 8.72 10.30
CA LYS A 147 -67.46 8.13 9.43
C LYS A 147 -68.20 6.96 10.13
N LEU A 148 -67.47 6.14 10.89
CA LEU A 148 -68.07 5.07 11.69
C LEU A 148 -68.93 5.62 12.82
N GLN A 149 -68.49 6.61 13.58
CA GLN A 149 -69.23 7.22 14.68
C GLN A 149 -70.51 7.91 14.19
N GLN A 150 -70.46 8.49 13.01
CA GLN A 150 -71.62 9.17 12.37
C GLN A 150 -72.62 8.19 11.73
N ASN A 151 -72.43 6.86 11.80
CA ASN A 151 -73.16 5.85 11.09
C ASN A 151 -73.30 6.20 9.58
N ALA A 152 -72.26 6.67 8.96
CA ALA A 152 -72.28 7.04 7.54
C ALA A 152 -72.63 5.84 6.65
N PRO A 153 -73.11 6.10 5.41
CA PRO A 153 -73.38 5.03 4.45
C PRO A 153 -72.20 4.08 4.24
N ALA A 154 -72.45 2.80 4.04
CA ALA A 154 -71.41 1.77 3.87
C ALA A 154 -70.39 2.12 2.78
N ALA A 155 -70.81 2.80 1.70
CA ALA A 155 -69.94 3.28 0.65
C ALA A 155 -68.91 4.31 1.15
N GLU A 156 -69.29 5.24 2.03
CA GLU A 156 -68.42 6.26 2.62
C GLU A 156 -67.44 5.64 3.63
N ILE A 157 -67.93 4.69 4.48
CA ILE A 157 -67.10 3.94 5.43
C ILE A 157 -66.04 3.12 4.65
N SER A 158 -66.44 2.44 3.58
CA SER A 158 -65.55 1.69 2.72
C SER A 158 -64.49 2.60 2.03
N ALA A 159 -64.91 3.76 1.54
CA ALA A 159 -64.01 4.74 0.91
C ALA A 159 -62.99 5.30 1.91
N ALA A 160 -63.42 5.63 3.16
CA ALA A 160 -62.50 6.02 4.22
C ALA A 160 -61.51 4.92 4.59
N GLY A 161 -61.94 3.66 4.68
CA GLY A 161 -61.05 2.50 4.89
C GLY A 161 -60.06 2.29 3.72
N GLN A 162 -60.47 2.59 2.49
CA GLN A 162 -59.55 2.56 1.33
C GLN A 162 -58.49 3.66 1.41
N LEU A 163 -58.80 4.87 1.92
CA LEU A 163 -57.79 5.90 2.16
C LEU A 163 -56.73 5.41 3.14
N VAL A 164 -57.10 4.78 4.25
CA VAL A 164 -56.15 4.19 5.20
C VAL A 164 -55.25 3.15 4.53
N MET A 165 -55.81 2.26 3.74
CA MET A 165 -55.03 1.26 3.01
C MET A 165 -54.06 1.91 1.99
N LEU A 166 -54.52 2.93 1.26
CA LEU A 166 -53.68 3.61 0.25
C LEU A 166 -52.56 4.39 0.90
N THR A 167 -52.74 5.05 2.04
CA THR A 167 -51.64 5.70 2.77
C THR A 167 -50.57 4.71 3.19
N GLN A 168 -50.95 3.55 3.70
CA GLN A 168 -50.02 2.48 4.05
C GLN A 168 -49.25 1.96 2.82
N ARG A 169 -49.92 1.82 1.67
CA ARG A 169 -49.27 1.39 0.42
C ARG A 169 -48.31 2.42 -0.14
N ILE A 170 -48.65 3.71 -0.08
CA ILE A 170 -47.78 4.81 -0.48
C ILE A 170 -46.52 4.83 0.39
N GLY A 171 -46.69 4.72 1.72
CA GLY A 171 -45.55 4.64 2.65
C GLY A 171 -44.68 3.42 2.40
N LYS A 172 -45.30 2.24 2.18
CA LYS A 172 -44.57 1.03 1.84
C LYS A 172 -43.76 1.18 0.55
N SER A 173 -44.35 1.72 -0.53
CA SER A 173 -43.67 1.94 -1.79
C SER A 173 -42.48 2.89 -1.62
N ALA A 174 -42.64 3.97 -0.85
CA ALA A 174 -41.55 4.91 -0.57
C ALA A 174 -40.42 4.23 0.22
N ASN A 175 -40.71 3.34 1.13
CA ASN A 175 -39.74 2.60 1.91
C ASN A 175 -39.01 1.52 1.07
N GLU A 176 -39.72 0.84 0.18
CA GLU A 176 -39.15 -0.15 -0.75
C GLU A 176 -38.13 0.51 -1.69
N PHE A 177 -38.36 1.75 -2.14
CA PHE A 177 -37.41 2.50 -2.95
C PHE A 177 -36.12 2.90 -2.21
N GLN A 178 -36.12 2.92 -0.88
CA GLN A 178 -34.97 3.18 -0.06
C GLN A 178 -34.12 1.93 0.22
N THR A 179 -34.55 0.77 -0.25
CA THR A 179 -33.77 -0.46 -0.14
C THR A 179 -32.60 -0.47 -1.12
N SER A 180 -31.60 -1.29 -0.85
CA SER A 180 -30.39 -1.41 -1.69
C SER A 180 -30.67 -1.87 -3.13
N GLU A 181 -31.85 -2.35 -3.42
CA GLU A 181 -32.27 -2.75 -4.77
C GLU A 181 -32.66 -1.56 -5.65
N GLY A 182 -32.89 -0.38 -5.05
CA GLY A 182 -33.25 0.85 -5.76
C GLY A 182 -34.66 0.87 -6.34
N VAL A 183 -34.95 1.87 -7.15
CA VAL A 183 -36.29 2.13 -7.69
C VAL A 183 -36.60 1.24 -8.89
N SER A 184 -37.64 0.38 -8.79
CA SER A 184 -38.12 -0.41 -9.93
C SER A 184 -39.19 0.36 -10.71
N PRO A 185 -39.23 0.26 -12.07
CA PRO A 185 -40.27 0.87 -12.89
C PRO A 185 -41.68 0.47 -12.50
N GLU A 186 -41.86 -0.79 -12.10
CA GLU A 186 -43.13 -1.36 -11.69
C GLU A 186 -43.62 -0.74 -10.36
N ALA A 187 -42.73 -0.60 -9.38
CA ALA A 187 -43.06 0.05 -8.11
C ALA A 187 -43.39 1.54 -8.30
N VAL A 188 -42.71 2.25 -9.23
CA VAL A 188 -43.06 3.64 -9.57
C VAL A 188 -44.43 3.74 -10.20
N PHE A 189 -44.80 2.80 -11.10
CA PHE A 189 -46.12 2.76 -11.71
C PHE A 189 -47.22 2.53 -10.62
N LEU A 190 -47.00 1.59 -9.69
CA LEU A 190 -47.93 1.32 -8.59
C LEU A 190 -48.09 2.53 -7.67
N LEU A 191 -47.02 3.23 -7.32
CA LEU A 191 -47.07 4.46 -6.55
C LEU A 191 -47.92 5.53 -7.25
N GLY A 192 -47.75 5.73 -8.55
CA GLY A 192 -48.52 6.69 -9.33
C GLY A 192 -50.03 6.33 -9.34
N LYS A 193 -50.35 5.03 -9.49
CA LYS A 193 -51.71 4.52 -9.45
C LYS A 193 -52.34 4.74 -8.08
N ASP A 194 -51.64 4.44 -7.00
CA ASP A 194 -52.17 4.58 -5.63
C ASP A 194 -52.39 6.05 -5.28
N LEU A 195 -51.48 6.96 -5.68
CA LEU A 195 -51.66 8.40 -5.53
C LEU A 195 -52.88 8.92 -6.26
N ASN A 196 -53.12 8.50 -7.51
CA ASN A 196 -54.32 8.90 -8.26
C ASN A 196 -55.61 8.37 -7.63
N SER A 197 -55.61 7.10 -7.15
CA SER A 197 -56.76 6.52 -6.47
C SER A 197 -57.04 7.23 -5.16
N PHE A 198 -56.02 7.58 -4.38
CA PHE A 198 -56.13 8.32 -3.14
C PHE A 198 -56.81 9.69 -3.35
N LYS A 199 -56.31 10.48 -4.33
CA LYS A 199 -56.92 11.78 -4.67
C LYS A 199 -58.39 11.67 -5.01
N LYS A 200 -58.74 10.72 -5.89
CA LYS A 200 -60.12 10.50 -6.36
C LYS A 200 -61.08 10.18 -5.20
N ILE A 201 -60.61 9.32 -4.27
CA ILE A 201 -61.44 8.92 -3.11
C ILE A 201 -61.55 10.11 -2.11
N ALA A 202 -60.44 10.80 -1.78
CA ALA A 202 -60.46 11.87 -0.81
C ALA A 202 -61.35 13.05 -1.29
N GLN A 203 -61.21 13.46 -2.57
CA GLN A 203 -62.08 14.48 -3.17
C GLN A 203 -63.56 13.97 -3.24
N GLY A 204 -63.74 12.72 -3.61
CA GLY A 204 -65.09 12.13 -3.65
C GLY A 204 -65.79 12.12 -2.30
N LEU A 205 -65.07 11.90 -1.19
CA LEU A 205 -65.60 12.03 0.15
C LEU A 205 -65.88 13.49 0.55
N LEU A 206 -65.05 14.43 0.13
CA LEU A 206 -65.19 15.84 0.45
C LEU A 206 -66.36 16.47 -0.30
N ASP A 207 -66.39 16.35 -1.62
CA ASP A 207 -67.27 17.09 -2.52
C ASP A 207 -68.41 16.24 -3.11
N GLY A 208 -68.38 14.95 -2.88
CA GLY A 208 -69.27 13.96 -3.50
C GLY A 208 -68.68 13.42 -4.83
N SER A 209 -69.03 12.18 -5.15
CA SER A 209 -68.64 11.52 -6.41
C SER A 209 -69.72 10.56 -6.86
N PRO A 210 -70.48 10.85 -7.91
CA PRO A 210 -71.48 9.93 -8.49
C PRO A 210 -70.82 8.60 -8.95
N GLU A 211 -69.60 8.69 -9.48
CA GLU A 211 -68.87 7.52 -9.95
C GLU A 211 -68.51 6.54 -8.81
N LEU A 212 -68.14 7.07 -7.65
CA LEU A 212 -67.83 6.29 -6.45
C LEU A 212 -69.05 6.07 -5.56
N ARG A 213 -70.26 6.64 -5.92
CA ARG A 213 -71.47 6.62 -5.12
C ARG A 213 -71.30 7.23 -3.73
N LEU A 214 -70.53 8.32 -3.68
CA LEU A 214 -70.23 9.05 -2.45
C LEU A 214 -71.04 10.35 -2.42
N ALA A 215 -71.70 10.64 -1.29
CA ALA A 215 -72.28 11.95 -1.03
C ALA A 215 -71.23 12.89 -0.48
N ALA A 216 -71.41 14.22 -0.72
CA ALA A 216 -70.52 15.23 -0.15
C ALA A 216 -70.60 15.22 1.39
N THR A 217 -69.47 15.26 2.07
CA THR A 217 -69.41 15.33 3.52
C THR A 217 -69.95 16.65 4.03
N LYS A 218 -70.96 16.58 4.91
CA LYS A 218 -71.63 17.76 5.50
C LYS A 218 -71.09 18.12 6.89
N ASP A 219 -70.58 17.14 7.61
CA ASP A 219 -70.04 17.30 8.95
C ASP A 219 -68.78 18.18 8.93
N ALA A 220 -68.79 19.25 9.73
CA ALA A 220 -67.70 20.22 9.73
C ALA A 220 -66.36 19.64 10.15
N GLN A 221 -66.34 18.76 11.17
CA GLN A 221 -65.13 18.15 11.68
C GLN A 221 -64.51 17.21 10.64
N THR A 222 -65.33 16.33 10.05
CA THR A 222 -64.86 15.39 9.00
C THR A 222 -64.42 16.15 7.76
N ARG A 223 -65.07 17.24 7.43
CA ARG A 223 -64.70 18.10 6.29
C ARG A 223 -63.35 18.77 6.51
N GLU A 224 -63.11 19.32 7.72
CA GLU A 224 -61.81 19.91 8.08
C GLU A 224 -60.69 18.87 7.97
N GLN A 225 -60.90 17.65 8.43
CA GLN A 225 -59.91 16.54 8.31
C GLN A 225 -59.65 16.16 6.83
N LEU A 226 -60.70 16.12 5.99
CA LEU A 226 -60.56 15.84 4.56
C LEU A 226 -59.81 16.93 3.83
N GLU A 227 -60.03 18.19 4.17
CA GLU A 227 -59.30 19.33 3.60
C GLU A 227 -57.83 19.32 4.00
N ALA A 228 -57.53 19.02 5.30
CA ALA A 228 -56.15 18.84 5.77
C ALA A 228 -55.46 17.64 5.07
N LEU A 229 -56.14 16.52 4.91
CA LEU A 229 -55.66 15.33 4.21
C LEU A 229 -55.31 15.65 2.76
N ILE A 230 -56.18 16.34 2.03
CA ILE A 230 -55.97 16.71 0.62
C ILE A 230 -54.79 17.67 0.48
N LYS A 231 -54.64 18.62 1.39
CA LYS A 231 -53.51 19.55 1.38
C LYS A 231 -52.19 18.82 1.57
N LEU A 232 -52.11 17.93 2.56
CA LEU A 232 -50.89 17.12 2.79
C LEU A 232 -50.63 16.15 1.63
N TYR A 233 -51.67 15.59 1.05
CA TYR A 233 -51.55 14.75 -0.16
C TYR A 233 -50.98 15.52 -1.34
N GLU A 234 -51.36 16.78 -1.61
CA GLU A 234 -50.82 17.58 -2.74
C GLU A 234 -49.32 17.81 -2.55
N ASP A 235 -48.84 18.01 -1.32
CA ASP A 235 -47.45 18.09 -1.01
C ASP A 235 -46.72 16.77 -1.30
N THR A 236 -47.29 15.64 -0.85
CA THR A 236 -46.79 14.30 -1.11
C THR A 236 -46.74 13.98 -2.61
N ARG A 237 -47.78 14.37 -3.35
CA ARG A 237 -47.84 14.20 -4.81
C ARG A 237 -46.80 15.01 -5.55
N ASN A 238 -46.52 16.24 -5.12
CA ASN A 238 -45.47 17.08 -5.70
C ASN A 238 -44.09 16.41 -5.52
N GLN A 239 -43.83 15.84 -4.34
CA GLN A 239 -42.60 15.04 -4.11
C GLN A 239 -42.53 13.79 -5.01
N ALA A 240 -43.64 13.06 -5.12
CA ALA A 240 -43.71 11.91 -6.03
C ALA A 240 -43.51 12.28 -7.50
N GLY A 241 -43.86 13.50 -7.90
CA GLY A 241 -43.60 14.03 -9.25
C GLY A 241 -42.13 14.00 -9.64
N ALA A 242 -41.22 14.24 -8.69
CA ALA A 242 -39.78 14.12 -8.92
C ALA A 242 -39.36 12.68 -9.27
N ILE A 243 -40.03 11.66 -8.71
CA ILE A 243 -39.76 10.25 -9.01
C ILE A 243 -40.33 9.88 -10.37
N LEU A 244 -41.61 10.20 -10.58
CA LEU A 244 -42.36 9.87 -11.83
C LEU A 244 -41.77 10.55 -13.05
N GLY A 245 -41.28 11.79 -12.93
CA GLY A 245 -40.70 12.58 -14.02
C GLY A 245 -39.29 12.15 -14.39
N ASN A 246 -38.58 11.39 -13.55
CA ASN A 246 -37.17 10.99 -13.75
C ASN A 246 -36.95 9.49 -13.92
N LEU A 247 -37.99 8.75 -14.26
CA LEU A 247 -37.98 7.28 -14.33
C LEU A 247 -36.83 6.73 -15.21
N GLN A 248 -36.59 7.34 -16.38
CA GLN A 248 -35.56 6.88 -17.30
C GLN A 248 -34.15 7.00 -16.69
N GLY A 249 -33.86 8.09 -16.00
CA GLY A 249 -32.58 8.28 -15.31
C GLY A 249 -32.38 7.29 -14.16
N LEU A 250 -33.47 6.98 -13.42
CA LEU A 250 -33.45 6.00 -12.36
C LEU A 250 -33.20 4.56 -12.87
N VAL A 251 -33.83 4.22 -13.99
CA VAL A 251 -33.61 2.91 -14.67
C VAL A 251 -32.17 2.79 -15.12
N SER A 252 -31.63 3.80 -15.81
CA SER A 252 -30.24 3.80 -16.27
C SER A 252 -29.24 3.66 -15.12
N ALA A 253 -29.46 4.37 -14.01
CA ALA A 253 -28.61 4.27 -12.82
C ALA A 253 -28.69 2.87 -12.19
N ARG A 254 -29.88 2.27 -12.16
CA ARG A 254 -30.07 0.90 -11.63
C ARG A 254 -29.39 -0.15 -12.50
N GLU A 255 -29.52 -0.05 -13.82
CA GLU A 255 -28.82 -0.95 -14.77
C GLU A 255 -27.31 -0.86 -14.57
N ALA A 256 -26.76 0.36 -14.43
CA ALA A 256 -25.38 0.58 -14.16
C ALA A 256 -24.94 -0.02 -12.80
N GLN A 257 -25.71 0.15 -11.75
CA GLN A 257 -25.48 -0.51 -10.46
C GLN A 257 -25.46 -2.03 -10.58
N THR A 258 -26.47 -2.61 -11.24
CA THR A 258 -26.57 -4.06 -11.41
C THR A 258 -25.35 -4.61 -12.16
N ALA A 259 -24.88 -3.90 -13.18
CA ALA A 259 -23.68 -4.27 -13.90
C ALA A 259 -22.41 -4.20 -13.02
N ILE A 260 -22.24 -3.13 -12.22
CA ILE A 260 -21.11 -3.00 -11.30
C ILE A 260 -21.11 -4.13 -10.26
N ILE A 261 -22.27 -4.41 -9.64
CA ILE A 261 -22.38 -5.47 -8.65
C ILE A 261 -22.15 -6.85 -9.28
N GLY A 262 -22.72 -7.10 -10.46
CA GLY A 262 -22.53 -8.37 -11.18
C GLY A 262 -21.08 -8.60 -11.59
N ASP A 263 -20.35 -7.54 -11.98
CA ASP A 263 -18.94 -7.62 -12.35
C ASP A 263 -17.98 -7.61 -11.13
N SER A 264 -18.44 -7.22 -9.95
CA SER A 264 -17.58 -7.05 -8.77
C SER A 264 -16.94 -8.37 -8.31
N GLU A 265 -17.69 -9.46 -8.31
CA GLU A 265 -17.17 -10.77 -7.91
C GLU A 265 -16.23 -11.40 -8.96
N PRO A 266 -16.52 -11.39 -10.27
CA PRO A 266 -15.56 -11.74 -11.29
C PRO A 266 -14.25 -10.91 -11.22
N LEU A 267 -14.37 -9.58 -11.06
CA LEU A 267 -13.22 -8.69 -10.94
C LEU A 267 -12.38 -9.03 -9.70
N ARG A 268 -13.02 -9.26 -8.56
CA ARG A 268 -12.37 -9.67 -7.31
C ARG A 268 -11.55 -10.95 -7.52
N ARG A 269 -12.13 -11.98 -8.13
CA ARG A 269 -11.45 -13.26 -8.38
C ARG A 269 -10.24 -13.11 -9.29
N GLN A 270 -10.36 -12.32 -10.35
CA GLN A 270 -9.24 -12.08 -11.27
C GLN A 270 -8.12 -11.29 -10.58
N MET A 271 -8.47 -10.28 -9.78
CA MET A 271 -7.50 -9.53 -8.98
C MET A 271 -6.80 -10.41 -7.92
N GLU A 272 -7.53 -11.29 -7.23
CA GLU A 272 -6.94 -12.24 -6.29
C GLU A 272 -6.00 -13.23 -6.99
N THR A 273 -6.37 -13.71 -8.18
CA THR A 273 -5.50 -14.58 -8.98
C THR A 273 -4.21 -13.87 -9.36
N LEU A 274 -4.30 -12.61 -9.83
CA LEU A 274 -3.15 -11.78 -10.15
C LEU A 274 -2.29 -11.53 -8.90
N GLN A 275 -2.91 -11.19 -7.77
CA GLN A 275 -2.22 -10.96 -6.49
C GLN A 275 -1.46 -12.20 -6.02
N ASN A 276 -2.09 -13.38 -6.07
CA ASN A 276 -1.46 -14.64 -5.70
C ASN A 276 -0.27 -14.98 -6.59
N LYS A 277 -0.41 -14.74 -7.90
CA LYS A 277 0.67 -14.96 -8.88
C LYS A 277 1.85 -14.00 -8.63
N LEU A 278 1.58 -12.72 -8.34
CA LEU A 278 2.59 -11.74 -7.96
C LEU A 278 3.28 -12.14 -6.65
N SER A 279 2.51 -12.51 -5.63
CA SER A 279 3.04 -12.91 -4.31
C SER A 279 3.91 -14.15 -4.39
N ALA A 280 3.58 -15.11 -5.25
CA ALA A 280 4.40 -16.30 -5.47
C ALA A 280 5.78 -15.98 -6.10
N GLN A 281 5.88 -14.85 -6.81
CA GLN A 281 7.12 -14.38 -7.43
C GLN A 281 7.88 -13.34 -6.59
N THR A 282 7.31 -12.85 -5.50
CA THR A 282 7.90 -11.81 -4.62
C THR A 282 9.02 -12.36 -3.73
N GLY A 283 9.19 -13.67 -3.63
CA GLY A 283 10.34 -14.26 -2.93
C GLY A 283 11.63 -13.95 -3.68
N VAL A 284 12.67 -13.51 -2.96
CA VAL A 284 14.03 -13.48 -3.52
C VAL A 284 14.27 -14.88 -4.11
N GLY A 285 14.32 -14.96 -5.44
CA GLY A 285 14.44 -16.24 -6.14
C GLY A 285 15.66 -17.00 -5.60
N VAL A 286 15.57 -18.33 -5.51
CA VAL A 286 16.67 -19.18 -5.02
C VAL A 286 17.96 -18.85 -5.76
N GLY A 287 17.88 -18.50 -7.06
CA GLY A 287 19.02 -18.05 -7.85
C GLY A 287 19.63 -16.71 -7.39
N GLN A 288 18.79 -15.73 -7.01
CA GLN A 288 19.23 -14.40 -6.53
C GLN A 288 19.87 -14.53 -5.14
N LEU A 289 19.27 -15.33 -4.26
CA LEU A 289 19.82 -15.64 -2.93
C LEU A 289 21.12 -16.39 -3.06
N GLY A 290 21.22 -17.36 -3.98
CA GLY A 290 22.43 -18.06 -4.32
C GLY A 290 23.55 -17.13 -4.83
N ALA A 291 23.21 -16.21 -5.71
CA ALA A 291 24.17 -15.20 -6.22
C ALA A 291 24.69 -14.27 -5.12
N LEU A 292 23.83 -13.78 -4.22
CA LEU A 292 24.23 -12.98 -3.05
C LEU A 292 25.15 -13.77 -2.10
N VAL A 293 24.80 -15.02 -1.80
CA VAL A 293 25.62 -15.90 -0.94
C VAL A 293 26.98 -16.18 -1.58
N LEU A 294 27.04 -16.50 -2.87
CA LEU A 294 28.28 -16.74 -3.59
C LEU A 294 29.18 -15.49 -3.65
N ALA A 295 28.58 -14.33 -3.93
CA ALA A 295 29.32 -13.06 -3.93
C ALA A 295 29.84 -12.71 -2.53
N GLY A 296 29.04 -12.93 -1.48
CA GLY A 296 29.46 -12.74 -0.09
C GLY A 296 30.60 -13.69 0.33
N LEU A 297 30.50 -14.97 -0.03
CA LEU A 297 31.55 -15.96 0.21
C LEU A 297 32.84 -15.60 -0.52
N PHE A 298 32.76 -15.13 -1.76
CA PHE A 298 33.91 -14.68 -2.51
C PHE A 298 34.63 -13.50 -1.83
N VAL A 299 33.89 -12.49 -1.38
CA VAL A 299 34.45 -11.35 -0.62
C VAL A 299 35.09 -11.82 0.69
N LEU A 300 34.47 -12.75 1.43
CA LEU A 300 35.03 -13.33 2.64
C LEU A 300 36.33 -14.10 2.38
N LEU A 301 36.38 -14.91 1.33
CA LEU A 301 37.58 -15.65 0.94
C LEU A 301 38.73 -14.72 0.57
N CYS A 302 38.44 -13.64 -0.17
CA CYS A 302 39.43 -12.59 -0.49
C CYS A 302 39.95 -11.92 0.80
N GLY A 303 39.06 -11.58 1.74
CA GLY A 303 39.43 -10.99 3.04
C GLY A 303 40.32 -11.90 3.88
N VAL A 304 39.99 -13.18 3.98
CA VAL A 304 40.81 -14.19 4.68
C VAL A 304 42.16 -14.37 3.97
N GLY A 305 42.17 -14.38 2.63
CA GLY A 305 43.39 -14.46 1.84
C GLY A 305 44.34 -13.27 2.09
N ILE A 306 43.81 -12.04 2.14
CA ILE A 306 44.60 -10.83 2.45
C ILE A 306 45.12 -10.90 3.88
N SER A 307 44.29 -11.28 4.84
CA SER A 307 44.70 -11.43 6.25
C SER A 307 45.84 -12.45 6.41
N ARG A 308 45.74 -13.60 5.73
CA ARG A 308 46.82 -14.62 5.74
C ARG A 308 48.13 -14.12 5.12
N VAL A 309 48.06 -13.40 3.99
CA VAL A 309 49.23 -12.81 3.35
C VAL A 309 49.87 -11.76 4.26
N GLN A 310 49.11 -10.90 4.91
CA GLN A 310 49.63 -9.92 5.86
C GLN A 310 50.29 -10.59 7.09
N LEU A 311 49.68 -11.65 7.61
CA LEU A 311 50.27 -12.43 8.73
C LEU A 311 51.58 -13.09 8.33
N LEU A 312 51.66 -13.65 7.13
CA LEU A 312 52.90 -14.24 6.61
C LEU A 312 54.00 -13.18 6.38
N ASP A 313 53.66 -12.05 5.78
CA ASP A 313 54.58 -10.95 5.58
C ASP A 313 55.07 -10.35 6.91
N SER A 314 54.19 -10.17 7.88
CA SER A 314 54.54 -9.74 9.24
C SER A 314 55.50 -10.73 9.93
N ARG A 315 55.31 -12.05 9.82
CA ARG A 315 56.22 -13.06 10.33
C ARG A 315 57.60 -13.02 9.61
N HIS A 316 57.61 -12.86 8.29
CA HIS A 316 58.85 -12.72 7.54
C HIS A 316 59.63 -11.47 7.95
N ARG A 317 58.97 -10.34 8.13
CA ARG A 317 59.60 -9.09 8.62
C ARG A 317 60.16 -9.26 10.02
N GLN A 318 59.46 -9.93 10.92
CA GLN A 318 59.97 -10.25 12.26
C GLN A 318 61.21 -11.12 12.20
N GLN A 319 61.22 -12.19 11.39
CA GLN A 319 62.38 -13.07 11.22
C GLN A 319 63.59 -12.35 10.64
N MET A 320 63.38 -11.49 9.65
CA MET A 320 64.48 -10.67 9.07
C MET A 320 65.01 -9.66 10.09
N ALA A 321 64.18 -9.02 10.89
CA ALA A 321 64.59 -8.12 11.95
C ALA A 321 65.39 -8.84 13.05
N GLU A 322 64.98 -10.06 13.43
CA GLU A 322 65.70 -10.90 14.38
C GLU A 322 67.06 -11.36 13.84
N MET A 323 67.17 -11.72 12.55
CA MET A 323 68.45 -12.06 11.92
C MET A 323 69.40 -10.87 11.90
N GLN A 324 68.89 -9.69 11.49
CA GLN A 324 69.71 -8.48 11.49
C GLN A 324 70.20 -8.10 12.91
N GLN A 325 69.38 -8.29 13.90
CA GLN A 325 69.74 -8.06 15.29
C GLN A 325 70.79 -9.04 15.83
N ARG A 326 70.71 -10.33 15.40
CA ARG A 326 71.72 -11.35 15.74
C ARG A 326 73.04 -11.04 15.04
N ASP A 327 73.06 -10.65 13.77
CA ASP A 327 74.25 -10.30 13.06
C ASP A 327 74.93 -9.03 13.61
N ALA A 328 74.12 -7.99 13.95
CA ALA A 328 74.66 -6.80 14.64
C ALA A 328 75.29 -7.17 16.01
N ARG A 329 74.68 -8.02 16.82
CA ARG A 329 75.27 -8.47 18.07
C ARG A 329 76.55 -9.30 17.90
N ARG A 330 76.62 -10.12 16.85
CA ARG A 330 77.85 -10.87 16.52
C ARG A 330 78.98 -9.94 16.15
N GLN A 331 78.70 -8.95 15.29
CA GLN A 331 79.70 -7.95 14.92
C GLN A 331 80.19 -7.13 16.12
N GLU A 332 79.23 -6.73 17.00
CA GLU A 332 79.60 -6.01 18.24
C GLU A 332 80.51 -6.86 19.18
N GLN A 333 80.18 -8.14 19.34
CA GLN A 333 80.94 -9.06 20.14
C GLN A 333 82.34 -9.31 19.54
N GLU A 334 82.41 -9.45 18.20
CA GLU A 334 83.65 -9.65 17.49
C GLU A 334 84.55 -8.42 17.57
N ALA A 335 84.00 -7.20 17.36
CA ALA A 335 84.65 -5.95 17.55
C ALA A 335 85.20 -5.76 18.99
N LYS A 336 84.35 -6.11 19.98
CA LYS A 336 84.74 -6.07 21.41
C LYS A 336 85.88 -7.04 21.72
N ARG A 337 85.80 -8.28 21.17
CA ARG A 337 86.89 -9.28 21.34
C ARG A 337 88.19 -8.85 20.72
N ILE A 338 88.21 -8.21 19.53
CA ILE A 338 89.37 -7.65 18.87
C ILE A 338 89.95 -6.49 19.70
N ASN A 339 89.09 -5.61 20.22
CA ASN A 339 89.47 -4.48 21.06
C ASN A 339 90.15 -4.95 22.36
N ASP A 340 89.51 -5.93 23.05
CA ASP A 340 90.06 -6.49 24.29
C ASP A 340 91.39 -7.22 24.05
N ALA A 341 91.53 -7.93 22.93
CA ALA A 341 92.82 -8.56 22.53
C ALA A 341 93.89 -7.53 22.25
N ASN A 342 93.55 -6.46 21.54
CA ASN A 342 94.45 -5.35 21.30
C ASN A 342 94.94 -4.63 22.55
N GLN A 343 93.99 -4.39 23.49
CA GLN A 343 94.33 -3.80 24.80
C GLN A 343 95.28 -4.71 25.62
N ALA A 344 95.00 -5.99 25.65
CA ALA A 344 95.85 -6.95 26.33
C ALA A 344 97.28 -7.00 25.72
N ALA A 345 97.38 -6.95 24.37
CA ALA A 345 98.66 -6.90 23.69
C ALA A 345 99.43 -5.62 24.03
N ILE A 346 98.76 -4.44 24.01
CA ILE A 346 99.40 -3.19 24.35
C ILE A 346 99.89 -3.21 25.80
N LEU A 347 99.08 -3.69 26.76
CA LEU A 347 99.50 -3.74 28.18
C LEU A 347 100.66 -4.70 28.38
N ARG A 348 100.71 -5.84 27.70
CA ARG A 348 101.84 -6.75 27.71
C ARG A 348 103.10 -6.06 27.22
N LEU A 349 103.06 -5.43 26.07
CA LEU A 349 104.19 -4.72 25.50
C LEU A 349 104.67 -3.59 26.42
N MET A 350 103.76 -2.81 27.02
CA MET A 350 104.14 -1.76 27.99
C MET A 350 104.89 -2.33 29.20
N ASN A 351 104.41 -3.50 29.74
CA ASN A 351 105.16 -4.12 30.86
C ASN A 351 106.55 -4.62 30.48
N GLU A 352 106.74 -5.17 29.28
CA GLU A 352 108.01 -5.61 28.81
C GLU A 352 108.94 -4.39 28.55
N LEU A 353 108.43 -3.30 27.98
CA LEU A 353 109.22 -2.08 27.72
C LEU A 353 109.55 -1.31 29.02
N GLN A 354 108.84 -1.53 30.09
CA GLN A 354 109.14 -0.88 31.38
C GLN A 354 110.52 -1.34 31.92
N GLN A 355 110.89 -2.61 31.77
CA GLN A 355 112.18 -3.14 32.18
C GLN A 355 113.34 -2.56 31.34
N VAL A 356 113.13 -2.40 30.01
CA VAL A 356 114.04 -1.73 29.16
C VAL A 356 114.23 -0.26 29.52
N ALA A 357 113.18 0.45 29.90
CA ALA A 357 113.19 1.82 30.38
C ALA A 357 113.92 2.01 31.73
N GLU A 358 113.92 1.00 32.58
CA GLU A 358 114.64 0.99 33.88
C GLU A 358 116.12 0.66 33.72
N GLY A 359 116.58 0.45 32.46
CA GLY A 359 118.00 0.31 32.13
C GLY A 359 118.49 -1.13 31.95
N ASP A 360 117.68 -2.10 31.98
CA ASP A 360 118.02 -3.51 31.66
C ASP A 360 117.91 -3.75 30.16
N LEU A 361 118.95 -3.49 29.41
CA LEU A 361 119.02 -3.64 27.97
C LEU A 361 119.27 -5.10 27.51
N THR A 362 119.23 -6.06 28.46
CA THR A 362 119.32 -7.52 28.15
C THR A 362 118.00 -8.18 27.92
N GLN A 363 116.84 -7.44 28.08
CA GLN A 363 115.48 -7.96 27.90
C GLN A 363 115.04 -7.72 26.42
N GLU A 364 114.55 -8.72 25.80
CA GLU A 364 113.89 -8.69 24.48
C GLU A 364 112.36 -8.62 24.63
N ALA A 365 111.72 -7.67 23.93
CA ALA A 365 110.25 -7.63 23.83
C ALA A 365 109.74 -8.78 23.00
N THR A 366 108.65 -9.42 23.43
CA THR A 366 108.07 -10.56 22.75
C THR A 366 107.39 -10.14 21.42
N VAL A 367 107.95 -10.49 20.27
CA VAL A 367 107.35 -10.24 18.96
C VAL A 367 106.21 -11.21 18.71
N THR A 368 104.98 -10.70 18.63
CA THR A 368 103.70 -11.47 18.40
C THR A 368 103.09 -11.01 17.09
N GLU A 369 102.22 -11.88 16.51
CA GLU A 369 101.47 -11.54 15.28
C GLU A 369 100.30 -10.54 15.47
N ASP A 370 100.26 -9.87 16.59
CA ASP A 370 99.20 -8.86 16.90
C ASP A 370 99.71 -7.42 16.54
N ILE A 371 98.85 -6.38 16.84
CA ILE A 371 99.17 -4.99 16.49
C ILE A 371 100.44 -4.47 17.17
N THR A 372 100.99 -5.14 18.14
CA THR A 372 102.20 -4.75 18.89
C THR A 372 103.46 -5.39 18.39
N GLY A 373 103.35 -6.45 17.57
CA GLY A 373 104.53 -7.19 17.09
C GLY A 373 105.56 -6.39 16.34
N ALA A 374 105.10 -5.54 15.43
CA ALA A 374 106.04 -4.65 14.67
C ALA A 374 106.70 -3.61 15.60
N ILE A 375 106.02 -3.19 16.69
CA ILE A 375 106.61 -2.28 17.66
C ILE A 375 107.65 -3.02 18.53
N ALA A 376 107.35 -4.20 18.97
CA ALA A 376 108.27 -5.07 19.74
C ALA A 376 109.52 -5.40 18.95
N ASP A 377 109.43 -5.72 17.64
CA ASP A 377 110.54 -5.97 16.75
C ASP A 377 111.41 -4.72 16.56
N SER A 378 110.82 -3.55 16.38
CA SER A 378 111.48 -2.28 16.27
C SER A 378 112.24 -1.88 17.56
N VAL A 379 111.67 -2.17 18.74
CA VAL A 379 112.29 -1.95 20.03
C VAL A 379 113.50 -2.89 20.20
N ASN A 380 113.33 -4.16 19.94
CA ASN A 380 114.45 -5.14 20.02
C ASN A 380 115.67 -4.76 19.14
N TYR A 381 115.38 -4.31 17.92
CA TYR A 381 116.40 -3.78 17.00
C TYR A 381 117.11 -2.52 17.53
N THR A 382 116.47 -1.73 18.36
CA THR A 382 117.04 -0.48 18.89
C THR A 382 117.90 -0.73 20.15
N VAL A 383 117.67 -1.83 20.84
CA VAL A 383 118.37 -2.23 22.10
C VAL A 383 119.56 -3.11 21.85
N GLU A 384 119.61 -3.87 20.69
CA GLU A 384 120.82 -4.53 20.19
C GLU A 384 121.92 -3.52 19.81
#